data_4208822857b811b95ae60cdf50396092
#
_entry.id   4208822857b811b95ae60cdf50396092
#
_cell.length_a   1.000
_cell.length_b   1.000
_cell.length_c   1.000
_cell.angle_alpha   90.00
_cell.angle_beta   90.00
_cell.angle_gamma   90.00
#
_symmetry.space_group_name_H-M   'P 1'
#
loop_
_entity.id
_entity.type
_entity.pdbx_description
1 polymer ?
#
loop_
_entity_poly.entity_id
_entity_poly.type
_entity_poly.pdbx_seq_one_letter_code
_entity_poly.pdbx_strand_id
1 'polypeptide(L)'
;TIVTANTETQLRSRTMAELGKWQVMAINRHWFEKSSMSMRPASWFVELVQNQLKMDTQYYYVDAQSWSAENPDAFAGAHSQIGMMVQFDEASGIPDPIWQVTEGFFTDMAPLRLWLAISNPRRNTGRFFDAFHKDRAFWDARYVDSRTVEGVDKAVYQRIADKYGEDSDTTRIEVKGQFPRTGSNQFIGREVVSYAAERELVPDDGAPLLMGIDIARFGDDETVFYFRRGRDARSIKPLRFRGKNTMDVATHAATAIERLKPDAVFVDGGGVGGGVVDRLKMLGYRVIEVQSGEKARDTEKYLNRRAELWGEMRDWLIYGCIPNEEALIDDLTGPEYAVHLKGPIILESKDSMKKRGLASPDDGDALALTFAEPVSRMDAATARRMNRMRGSVADSEYDIFAST
;
A
#
# COMPACT_ATOMS: atom_id res chain seq x y z
N THR A 1 -23.35 -7.52 25.16
CA THR A 1 -22.76 -6.73 24.06
C THR A 1 -21.24 -6.78 24.14
N ILE A 2 -20.60 -7.07 23.03
CA ILE A 2 -19.13 -6.95 22.87
C ILE A 2 -18.85 -5.77 21.95
N VAL A 3 -17.92 -4.90 22.35
CA VAL A 3 -17.49 -3.75 21.55
C VAL A 3 -16.00 -3.86 21.28
N THR A 4 -15.59 -3.67 20.03
CA THR A 4 -14.18 -3.70 19.67
C THR A 4 -13.80 -2.60 18.68
N ALA A 5 -12.53 -2.26 18.61
CA ALA A 5 -11.93 -1.28 17.71
C ALA A 5 -10.48 -1.67 17.39
N ASN A 6 -9.80 -0.88 16.54
CA ASN A 6 -8.44 -1.18 16.10
C ASN A 6 -7.38 -1.17 17.20
N THR A 7 -7.59 -0.41 18.28
CA THR A 7 -6.65 -0.33 19.40
C THR A 7 -7.38 -0.22 20.74
N GLU A 8 -6.76 -0.74 21.81
CA GLU A 8 -7.28 -0.60 23.17
C GLU A 8 -7.42 0.85 23.60
N THR A 9 -6.48 1.71 23.23
CA THR A 9 -6.55 3.15 23.51
C THR A 9 -7.80 3.76 22.88
N GLN A 10 -8.14 3.41 21.67
CA GLN A 10 -9.33 3.89 20.94
C GLN A 10 -10.61 3.39 21.63
N LEU A 11 -10.67 2.12 21.98
CA LEU A 11 -11.77 1.56 22.76
C LEU A 11 -12.02 2.33 24.05
N ARG A 12 -10.97 2.53 24.85
CA ARG A 12 -11.05 3.18 26.14
C ARG A 12 -11.40 4.67 26.06
N SER A 13 -10.63 5.41 25.22
CA SER A 13 -10.68 6.89 25.21
C SER A 13 -11.74 7.47 24.30
N ARG A 14 -12.28 6.69 23.37
CA ARG A 14 -13.31 7.15 22.41
C ARG A 14 -14.59 6.37 22.55
N THR A 15 -14.61 5.10 22.17
CA THR A 15 -15.83 4.30 22.10
C THR A 15 -16.51 4.14 23.46
N MET A 16 -15.76 3.72 24.49
CA MET A 16 -16.30 3.59 25.85
C MET A 16 -16.56 4.95 26.52
N ALA A 17 -15.81 5.99 26.18
CA ALA A 17 -16.07 7.33 26.67
C ALA A 17 -17.39 7.88 26.12
N GLU A 18 -17.65 7.71 24.82
CA GLU A 18 -18.91 8.13 24.18
C GLU A 18 -20.10 7.33 24.72
N LEU A 19 -19.96 6.00 24.88
CA LEU A 19 -20.97 5.18 25.54
C LEU A 19 -21.29 5.68 26.94
N GLY A 20 -20.27 6.08 27.73
CA GLY A 20 -20.46 6.65 29.06
C GLY A 20 -21.21 7.97 29.06
N LYS A 21 -20.96 8.84 28.11
CA LYS A 21 -21.69 10.09 27.91
C LYS A 21 -23.19 9.82 27.67
N TRP A 22 -23.51 8.92 26.76
CA TRP A 22 -24.88 8.56 26.46
C TRP A 22 -25.57 7.82 27.61
N GLN A 23 -24.84 6.98 28.35
CA GLN A 23 -25.36 6.29 29.53
C GLN A 23 -25.83 7.30 30.59
N VAL A 24 -25.08 8.37 30.86
CA VAL A 24 -25.46 9.40 31.82
C VAL A 24 -26.72 10.14 31.38
N MET A 25 -26.97 10.27 30.09
CA MET A 25 -28.15 10.93 29.54
C MET A 25 -29.38 10.00 29.46
N ALA A 26 -29.17 8.69 29.54
CA ALA A 26 -30.24 7.69 29.37
C ALA A 26 -31.18 7.68 30.61
N ILE A 27 -32.48 7.42 30.35
CA ILE A 27 -33.50 7.32 31.40
C ILE A 27 -33.21 6.20 32.42
N ASN A 28 -32.56 5.13 31.94
CA ASN A 28 -32.17 3.96 32.72
C ASN A 28 -30.71 4.01 33.22
N ARG A 29 -30.08 5.21 33.25
CA ARG A 29 -28.67 5.37 33.64
C ARG A 29 -28.30 4.72 34.97
N HIS A 30 -29.22 4.69 35.92
CA HIS A 30 -29.03 4.15 37.26
C HIS A 30 -29.13 2.63 37.33
N TRP A 31 -29.49 1.95 36.22
CA TRP A 31 -29.52 0.48 36.15
C TRP A 31 -28.12 -0.12 35.95
N PHE A 32 -27.18 0.68 35.47
CA PHE A 32 -25.84 0.20 35.08
C PHE A 32 -24.74 1.05 35.69
N GLU A 33 -23.67 0.38 36.06
CA GLU A 33 -22.41 0.96 36.51
C GLU A 33 -21.35 0.75 35.41
N LYS A 34 -20.60 1.81 35.10
CA LYS A 34 -19.59 1.82 34.04
C LYS A 34 -18.21 1.89 34.63
N SER A 35 -17.32 1.00 34.15
CA SER A 35 -15.87 1.09 34.31
C SER A 35 -15.19 1.61 33.03
N SER A 36 -13.87 1.60 32.96
CA SER A 36 -13.12 2.02 31.77
C SER A 36 -13.39 1.15 30.54
N MET A 37 -13.61 -0.15 30.73
CA MET A 37 -13.73 -1.15 29.64
C MET A 37 -15.01 -1.97 29.73
N SER A 38 -15.88 -1.72 30.69
CA SER A 38 -17.12 -2.50 30.83
C SER A 38 -18.27 -1.66 31.41
N MET A 39 -19.47 -2.14 31.16
CA MET A 39 -20.69 -1.66 31.80
C MET A 39 -21.45 -2.88 32.34
N ARG A 40 -21.80 -2.87 33.62
CA ARG A 40 -22.49 -3.96 34.34
C ARG A 40 -23.76 -3.45 34.96
N PRO A 41 -24.77 -4.32 35.21
CA PRO A 41 -25.96 -3.94 35.95
C PRO A 41 -25.58 -3.61 37.41
N ALA A 42 -26.19 -2.58 37.99
CA ALA A 42 -26.06 -2.24 39.37
C ALA A 42 -26.62 -3.33 40.29
N SER A 43 -26.09 -3.52 41.50
CA SER A 43 -26.45 -4.63 42.39
C SER A 43 -27.93 -4.67 42.69
N TRP A 44 -28.58 -3.52 42.98
CA TRP A 44 -30.03 -3.44 43.22
C TRP A 44 -30.85 -3.90 42.01
N PHE A 45 -30.38 -3.59 40.78
CA PHE A 45 -31.07 -4.00 39.54
C PHE A 45 -30.91 -5.51 39.30
N VAL A 46 -29.76 -6.10 39.63
CA VAL A 46 -29.54 -7.54 39.61
C VAL A 46 -30.56 -8.23 40.53
N GLU A 47 -30.69 -7.76 41.80
CA GLU A 47 -31.65 -8.32 42.75
C GLU A 47 -33.10 -8.20 42.24
N LEU A 48 -33.46 -7.04 41.69
CA LEU A 48 -34.80 -6.83 41.12
C LEU A 48 -35.11 -7.85 40.00
N VAL A 49 -34.21 -7.98 39.02
CA VAL A 49 -34.40 -8.85 37.86
C VAL A 49 -34.47 -10.32 38.29
N GLN A 50 -33.55 -10.75 39.17
CA GLN A 50 -33.54 -12.12 39.68
C GLN A 50 -34.76 -12.47 40.51
N ASN A 51 -35.16 -11.58 41.43
CA ASN A 51 -36.27 -11.86 42.35
C ASN A 51 -37.65 -11.71 41.70
N GLN A 52 -37.85 -10.71 40.83
CA GLN A 52 -39.15 -10.43 40.26
C GLN A 52 -39.34 -11.10 38.90
N LEU A 53 -38.32 -11.08 38.02
CA LEU A 53 -38.44 -11.61 36.67
C LEU A 53 -37.89 -13.03 36.55
N LYS A 54 -37.24 -13.57 37.60
CA LYS A 54 -36.59 -14.89 37.60
C LYS A 54 -35.60 -15.07 36.44
N MET A 55 -34.97 -14.01 36.00
CA MET A 55 -34.00 -14.00 34.92
C MET A 55 -32.58 -13.85 35.45
N ASP A 56 -31.64 -14.54 34.79
CA ASP A 56 -30.23 -14.42 35.06
C ASP A 56 -29.68 -13.12 34.45
N THR A 57 -28.93 -12.34 35.22
CA THR A 57 -28.34 -11.06 34.81
C THR A 57 -26.91 -11.16 34.34
N GLN A 58 -26.32 -12.36 34.38
CA GLN A 58 -24.93 -12.54 33.94
C GLN A 58 -24.66 -12.11 32.49
N TYR A 59 -25.68 -12.11 31.65
CA TYR A 59 -25.60 -11.67 30.24
C TYR A 59 -25.93 -10.20 30.00
N TYR A 60 -26.30 -9.45 31.04
CA TYR A 60 -26.59 -8.01 30.91
C TYR A 60 -25.35 -7.18 31.08
N TYR A 61 -24.49 -7.17 30.06
CA TYR A 61 -23.25 -6.39 30.08
C TYR A 61 -22.84 -5.83 28.73
N VAL A 62 -21.96 -4.83 28.78
CA VAL A 62 -21.16 -4.37 27.65
C VAL A 62 -19.70 -4.51 28.03
N ASP A 63 -18.92 -5.22 27.22
CA ASP A 63 -17.48 -5.37 27.40
C ASP A 63 -16.77 -4.83 26.16
N ALA A 64 -15.78 -3.98 26.39
CA ALA A 64 -14.83 -3.57 25.39
C ALA A 64 -13.68 -4.59 25.37
N GLN A 65 -13.55 -5.30 24.26
CA GLN A 65 -12.58 -6.38 24.09
C GLN A 65 -11.60 -6.02 22.97
N SER A 66 -10.32 -6.01 23.30
CA SER A 66 -9.25 -5.87 22.30
C SER A 66 -8.97 -7.21 21.63
N TRP A 67 -8.42 -7.16 20.43
CA TRP A 67 -8.03 -8.33 19.65
C TRP A 67 -6.53 -8.28 19.30
N SER A 68 -5.97 -9.43 18.91
CA SER A 68 -4.64 -9.55 18.33
C SER A 68 -4.72 -10.27 16.99
N ALA A 69 -4.08 -9.73 15.98
CA ALA A 69 -3.98 -10.39 14.67
C ALA A 69 -3.11 -11.65 14.71
N GLU A 70 -2.16 -11.73 15.68
CA GLU A 70 -1.29 -12.88 15.88
C GLU A 70 -1.99 -14.03 16.62
N ASN A 71 -3.02 -13.71 17.43
CA ASN A 71 -3.81 -14.68 18.16
C ASN A 71 -5.31 -14.32 18.10
N PRO A 72 -5.97 -14.52 16.94
CA PRO A 72 -7.39 -14.21 16.77
C PRO A 72 -8.29 -15.02 17.72
N ASP A 73 -7.92 -16.25 18.05
CA ASP A 73 -8.72 -17.14 18.92
C ASP A 73 -8.87 -16.60 20.35
N ALA A 74 -7.95 -15.74 20.80
CA ALA A 74 -8.10 -15.05 22.09
C ALA A 74 -9.31 -14.09 22.12
N PHE A 75 -9.86 -13.69 20.97
CA PHE A 75 -11.08 -12.91 20.85
C PHE A 75 -12.34 -13.78 20.95
N ALA A 76 -12.23 -15.10 20.82
CA ALA A 76 -13.34 -16.05 20.85
C ALA A 76 -13.99 -16.17 22.24
N GLY A 77 -15.14 -16.85 22.32
CA GLY A 77 -15.75 -17.32 23.56
C GLY A 77 -16.93 -16.51 24.08
N ALA A 78 -17.41 -15.51 23.34
CA ALA A 78 -18.64 -14.84 23.71
C ALA A 78 -19.88 -15.61 23.18
N HIS A 79 -20.69 -16.09 24.11
CA HIS A 79 -21.94 -16.83 23.82
C HIS A 79 -23.09 -16.29 24.62
N SER A 80 -24.31 -16.30 24.06
CA SER A 80 -25.52 -15.91 24.79
C SER A 80 -26.75 -16.51 24.14
N GLN A 81 -27.58 -17.16 24.97
CA GLN A 81 -28.89 -17.68 24.56
C GLN A 81 -30.00 -16.62 24.66
N ILE A 82 -29.76 -15.50 25.33
CA ILE A 82 -30.76 -14.45 25.53
C ILE A 82 -30.67 -13.37 24.45
N GLY A 83 -29.46 -12.96 24.10
CA GLY A 83 -29.23 -11.96 23.05
C GLY A 83 -27.74 -11.62 22.93
N MET A 84 -27.31 -11.38 21.72
CA MET A 84 -25.94 -11.00 21.38
C MET A 84 -25.95 -9.75 20.52
N MET A 85 -25.14 -8.78 20.90
CA MET A 85 -24.77 -7.65 20.04
C MET A 85 -23.25 -7.53 19.99
N VAL A 86 -22.73 -7.43 18.80
CA VAL A 86 -21.31 -7.11 18.56
C VAL A 86 -21.24 -5.79 17.85
N GLN A 87 -20.34 -4.92 18.30
CA GLN A 87 -20.08 -3.63 17.68
C GLN A 87 -18.61 -3.52 17.30
N PHE A 88 -18.36 -3.31 16.02
CA PHE A 88 -17.05 -2.99 15.47
C PHE A 88 -16.99 -1.49 15.19
N ASP A 89 -16.11 -0.80 15.91
CA ASP A 89 -15.77 0.59 15.67
C ASP A 89 -14.50 0.66 14.82
N GLU A 90 -14.46 1.53 13.82
CA GLU A 90 -13.42 1.57 12.79
C GLU A 90 -13.24 0.23 12.07
N ALA A 91 -14.35 -0.40 11.73
CA ALA A 91 -14.44 -1.77 11.22
C ALA A 91 -13.59 -2.06 9.98
N SER A 92 -13.31 -1.05 9.13
CA SER A 92 -12.45 -1.20 7.95
C SER A 92 -10.99 -1.54 8.30
N GLY A 93 -10.57 -1.28 9.53
CA GLY A 93 -9.23 -1.60 10.03
C GLY A 93 -9.11 -2.96 10.71
N ILE A 94 -10.23 -3.63 11.01
CA ILE A 94 -10.24 -4.92 11.73
C ILE A 94 -9.90 -6.05 10.74
N PRO A 95 -8.87 -6.88 11.05
CA PRO A 95 -8.44 -7.97 10.15
C PRO A 95 -9.49 -9.06 9.97
N ASP A 96 -9.52 -9.68 8.79
CA ASP A 96 -10.46 -10.73 8.41
C ASP A 96 -10.55 -11.91 9.41
N PRO A 97 -9.45 -12.40 10.04
CA PRO A 97 -9.55 -13.45 11.06
C PRO A 97 -10.41 -13.07 12.27
N ILE A 98 -10.45 -11.78 12.66
CA ILE A 98 -11.30 -11.33 13.78
C ILE A 98 -12.78 -11.33 13.37
N TRP A 99 -13.10 -10.97 12.13
CA TRP A 99 -14.45 -11.11 11.58
C TRP A 99 -14.90 -12.57 11.58
N GLN A 100 -14.01 -13.48 11.16
CA GLN A 100 -14.30 -14.90 11.11
C GLN A 100 -14.56 -15.50 12.51
N VAL A 101 -13.73 -15.15 13.48
CA VAL A 101 -13.95 -15.58 14.89
C VAL A 101 -15.27 -15.03 15.43
N THR A 102 -15.61 -13.77 15.08
CA THR A 102 -16.86 -13.14 15.53
C THR A 102 -18.11 -13.82 14.97
N GLU A 103 -18.06 -14.41 13.78
CA GLU A 103 -19.17 -15.22 13.24
C GLU A 103 -19.57 -16.33 14.20
N GLY A 104 -18.59 -16.92 14.91
CA GLY A 104 -18.82 -17.93 15.92
C GLY A 104 -19.68 -17.47 17.11
N PHE A 105 -19.71 -16.17 17.43
CA PHE A 105 -20.55 -15.62 18.52
C PHE A 105 -22.05 -15.72 18.22
N PHE A 106 -22.43 -15.86 16.97
CA PHE A 106 -23.82 -15.91 16.52
C PHE A 106 -24.33 -17.33 16.25
N THR A 107 -23.61 -18.36 16.66
CA THR A 107 -23.99 -19.76 16.47
C THR A 107 -25.11 -20.21 17.41
N ASP A 108 -25.24 -19.55 18.58
CA ASP A 108 -26.33 -19.83 19.52
C ASP A 108 -27.68 -19.35 19.00
N MET A 109 -28.74 -20.08 19.35
CA MET A 109 -30.12 -19.70 19.02
C MET A 109 -30.63 -18.62 20.00
N ALA A 110 -30.11 -17.39 19.87
CA ALA A 110 -30.60 -16.25 20.62
C ALA A 110 -31.70 -15.51 19.85
N PRO A 111 -32.76 -15.01 20.54
CA PRO A 111 -33.85 -14.27 19.89
C PRO A 111 -33.42 -12.93 19.27
N LEU A 112 -32.35 -12.30 19.79
CA LEU A 112 -31.79 -11.08 19.26
C LEU A 112 -30.31 -11.29 18.97
N ARG A 113 -29.94 -11.13 17.70
CA ARG A 113 -28.55 -11.20 17.22
C ARG A 113 -28.31 -9.99 16.33
N LEU A 114 -27.44 -9.10 16.78
CA LEU A 114 -27.10 -7.85 16.08
C LEU A 114 -25.60 -7.76 15.90
N TRP A 115 -25.17 -7.47 14.70
CA TRP A 115 -23.80 -7.11 14.40
C TRP A 115 -23.77 -5.71 13.77
N LEU A 116 -23.18 -4.75 14.45
CA LEU A 116 -23.01 -3.38 13.99
C LEU A 116 -21.55 -3.14 13.64
N ALA A 117 -21.28 -2.76 12.40
CA ALA A 117 -19.95 -2.41 11.92
C ALA A 117 -19.97 -0.99 11.36
N ILE A 118 -19.21 -0.09 11.98
CA ILE A 118 -19.16 1.34 11.63
C ILE A 118 -17.72 1.70 11.28
N SER A 119 -17.52 2.38 10.16
CA SER A 119 -16.20 2.88 9.76
C SER A 119 -16.27 3.90 8.64
N ASN A 120 -15.22 4.74 8.55
CA ASN A 120 -14.86 5.33 7.28
C ASN A 120 -14.30 4.22 6.37
N PRO A 121 -14.79 4.07 5.13
CA PRO A 121 -14.42 2.98 4.24
C PRO A 121 -13.07 3.23 3.57
N ARG A 122 -11.98 2.97 4.29
CA ARG A 122 -10.61 3.32 3.86
C ARG A 122 -9.97 2.32 2.92
N ARG A 123 -10.56 1.11 2.75
CA ARG A 123 -9.97 0.00 1.97
C ARG A 123 -11.00 -0.62 1.05
N ASN A 124 -10.61 -0.94 -0.18
CA ASN A 124 -11.43 -1.67 -1.17
C ASN A 124 -11.26 -3.20 -1.04
N THR A 125 -10.80 -3.67 0.10
CA THR A 125 -10.57 -5.08 0.39
C THR A 125 -10.96 -5.39 1.82
N GLY A 126 -11.13 -6.70 2.14
CA GLY A 126 -11.45 -7.20 3.46
C GLY A 126 -12.95 -7.24 3.74
N ARG A 127 -13.30 -7.84 4.89
CA ARG A 127 -14.69 -8.18 5.24
C ARG A 127 -15.62 -6.97 5.34
N PHE A 128 -15.12 -5.80 5.76
CA PHE A 128 -15.93 -4.58 5.77
C PHE A 128 -16.33 -4.14 4.35
N PHE A 129 -15.39 -4.20 3.40
CA PHE A 129 -15.69 -3.95 1.98
C PHE A 129 -16.66 -4.99 1.42
N ASP A 130 -16.43 -6.26 1.73
CA ASP A 130 -17.28 -7.37 1.29
C ASP A 130 -18.74 -7.22 1.75
N ALA A 131 -18.97 -6.72 2.97
CA ALA A 131 -20.31 -6.44 3.50
C ALA A 131 -21.11 -5.42 2.66
N PHE A 132 -20.45 -4.57 1.90
CA PHE A 132 -21.08 -3.62 0.97
C PHE A 132 -21.16 -4.15 -0.47
N HIS A 133 -20.45 -5.24 -0.80
CA HIS A 133 -20.32 -5.79 -2.16
C HIS A 133 -20.78 -7.24 -2.24
N LYS A 134 -19.89 -8.21 -2.20
CA LYS A 134 -20.23 -9.62 -2.42
C LYS A 134 -21.14 -10.22 -1.35
N ASP A 135 -21.02 -9.75 -0.10
CA ASP A 135 -21.81 -10.22 1.04
C ASP A 135 -23.02 -9.31 1.35
N ARG A 136 -23.34 -8.38 0.44
CA ARG A 136 -24.38 -7.36 0.59
C ARG A 136 -25.77 -7.95 0.96
N ALA A 137 -26.04 -9.17 0.55
CA ALA A 137 -27.31 -9.84 0.85
C ALA A 137 -27.49 -10.17 2.35
N PHE A 138 -26.41 -10.24 3.12
CA PHE A 138 -26.40 -10.55 4.55
C PHE A 138 -26.34 -9.32 5.45
N TRP A 139 -26.15 -8.10 4.86
CA TRP A 139 -25.94 -6.85 5.59
C TRP A 139 -26.93 -5.76 5.17
N ASP A 140 -27.45 -5.02 6.16
CA ASP A 140 -28.10 -3.72 5.91
C ASP A 140 -27.03 -2.63 5.84
N ALA A 141 -26.36 -2.56 4.69
CA ALA A 141 -25.24 -1.64 4.47
C ALA A 141 -25.73 -0.25 4.03
N ARG A 142 -25.28 0.79 4.73
CA ARG A 142 -25.69 2.19 4.52
C ARG A 142 -24.49 3.09 4.36
N TYR A 143 -24.56 4.00 3.38
CA TYR A 143 -23.63 5.10 3.24
C TYR A 143 -24.21 6.35 3.91
N VAL A 144 -23.38 7.07 4.66
CA VAL A 144 -23.78 8.30 5.35
C VAL A 144 -22.87 9.44 4.89
N ASP A 145 -23.44 10.41 4.16
CA ASP A 145 -22.73 11.66 3.87
C ASP A 145 -22.80 12.56 5.10
N SER A 146 -21.64 12.91 5.66
CA SER A 146 -21.52 13.73 6.87
C SER A 146 -22.23 15.07 6.75
N ARG A 147 -22.39 15.62 5.54
CA ARG A 147 -23.11 16.88 5.30
C ARG A 147 -24.62 16.76 5.48
N THR A 148 -25.17 15.54 5.50
CA THR A 148 -26.60 15.29 5.73
C THR A 148 -26.94 15.05 7.20
N VAL A 149 -25.93 14.86 8.04
CA VAL A 149 -26.12 14.56 9.48
C VAL A 149 -26.44 15.84 10.25
N GLU A 150 -27.38 15.73 11.20
CA GLU A 150 -27.69 16.81 12.14
C GLU A 150 -26.61 16.90 13.23
N GLY A 151 -26.35 18.13 13.71
CA GLY A 151 -25.41 18.37 14.80
C GLY A 151 -23.92 18.38 14.43
N VAL A 152 -23.59 18.29 13.14
CA VAL A 152 -22.20 18.39 12.64
C VAL A 152 -21.96 19.73 11.94
N ASP A 153 -20.72 20.20 11.94
CA ASP A 153 -20.33 21.39 11.16
C ASP A 153 -20.16 21.02 9.68
N LYS A 154 -21.24 21.21 8.93
CA LYS A 154 -21.29 20.91 7.49
C LYS A 154 -20.28 21.69 6.67
N ALA A 155 -19.89 22.90 7.11
CA ALA A 155 -18.93 23.73 6.41
C ALA A 155 -17.51 23.14 6.45
N VAL A 156 -17.16 22.38 7.48
CA VAL A 156 -15.87 21.66 7.54
C VAL A 156 -15.82 20.59 6.45
N TYR A 157 -16.87 19.79 6.32
CA TYR A 157 -16.96 18.74 5.31
C TYR A 157 -17.02 19.31 3.88
N GLN A 158 -17.72 20.42 3.69
CA GLN A 158 -17.77 21.10 2.39
C GLN A 158 -16.37 21.63 1.98
N ARG A 159 -15.59 22.20 2.90
CA ARG A 159 -14.21 22.64 2.64
C ARG A 159 -13.29 21.48 2.22
N ILE A 160 -13.52 20.26 2.73
CA ILE A 160 -12.77 19.08 2.28
C ILE A 160 -13.10 18.80 0.81
N ALA A 161 -14.38 18.79 0.46
CA ALA A 161 -14.83 18.57 -0.90
C ALA A 161 -14.33 19.65 -1.87
N ASP A 162 -14.35 20.93 -1.46
CA ASP A 162 -13.85 22.05 -2.24
C ASP A 162 -12.33 21.99 -2.47
N LYS A 163 -11.59 21.54 -1.43
CA LYS A 163 -10.12 21.46 -1.49
C LYS A 163 -9.61 20.30 -2.33
N TYR A 164 -10.23 19.13 -2.20
CA TYR A 164 -9.73 17.89 -2.81
C TYR A 164 -10.53 17.47 -4.05
N GLY A 165 -11.67 18.11 -4.31
CA GLY A 165 -12.62 17.77 -5.34
C GLY A 165 -13.73 16.85 -4.83
N GLU A 166 -14.97 17.07 -5.35
CA GLU A 166 -16.17 16.35 -4.91
C GLU A 166 -16.08 14.83 -5.10
N ASP A 167 -15.38 14.36 -6.12
CA ASP A 167 -15.23 12.94 -6.46
C ASP A 167 -13.84 12.35 -6.11
N SER A 168 -13.01 13.09 -5.38
CA SER A 168 -11.73 12.57 -4.89
C SER A 168 -11.93 11.46 -3.87
N ASP A 169 -10.98 10.54 -3.77
CA ASP A 169 -11.02 9.46 -2.76
C ASP A 169 -11.07 10.02 -1.34
N THR A 170 -10.39 11.14 -1.08
CA THR A 170 -10.48 11.84 0.22
C THR A 170 -11.92 12.26 0.54
N THR A 171 -12.62 12.92 -0.40
CA THR A 171 -14.01 13.34 -0.21
C THR A 171 -14.95 12.14 -0.11
N ARG A 172 -14.73 11.10 -0.90
CA ARG A 172 -15.51 9.86 -0.83
C ARG A 172 -15.41 9.24 0.56
N ILE A 173 -14.20 9.06 1.10
CA ILE A 173 -13.97 8.44 2.40
C ILE A 173 -14.44 9.32 3.56
N GLU A 174 -13.94 10.56 3.62
CA GLU A 174 -14.06 11.39 4.81
C GLU A 174 -15.38 12.17 4.88
N VAL A 175 -16.04 12.38 3.74
CA VAL A 175 -17.29 13.16 3.66
C VAL A 175 -18.48 12.28 3.34
N LYS A 176 -18.39 11.49 2.25
CA LYS A 176 -19.53 10.72 1.73
C LYS A 176 -19.67 9.33 2.35
N GLY A 177 -18.72 8.88 3.16
CA GLY A 177 -18.68 7.51 3.69
C GLY A 177 -18.67 6.44 2.61
N GLN A 178 -18.14 6.74 1.42
CA GLN A 178 -18.05 5.84 0.27
C GLN A 178 -16.65 5.28 0.12
N PHE A 179 -16.54 4.05 -0.37
CA PHE A 179 -15.25 3.44 -0.67
C PHE A 179 -14.51 4.25 -1.74
N PRO A 180 -13.17 4.34 -1.64
CA PRO A 180 -12.37 4.96 -2.69
C PRO A 180 -12.55 4.21 -4.01
N ARG A 181 -12.34 4.90 -5.13
CA ARG A 181 -12.38 4.29 -6.47
C ARG A 181 -11.15 3.42 -6.71
N THR A 182 -10.01 3.88 -6.21
CA THR A 182 -8.75 3.12 -6.18
C THR A 182 -8.61 2.40 -4.84
N GLY A 183 -7.93 1.24 -4.81
CA GLY A 183 -7.54 0.59 -3.55
C GLY A 183 -6.83 1.62 -2.68
N SER A 184 -7.29 1.84 -1.46
CA SER A 184 -6.99 3.03 -0.64
C SER A 184 -5.51 3.24 -0.32
N ASN A 185 -4.67 2.26 -0.59
CA ASN A 185 -3.24 2.30 -0.35
C ASN A 185 -2.43 1.99 -1.61
N GLN A 186 -3.05 1.71 -2.76
CA GLN A 186 -2.31 1.54 -4.00
C GLN A 186 -1.56 2.82 -4.35
N PHE A 187 -0.28 2.70 -4.57
CA PHE A 187 0.54 3.86 -4.93
C PHE A 187 0.23 4.37 -6.34
N ILE A 188 -0.02 3.43 -7.28
CA ILE A 188 -0.45 3.73 -8.65
C ILE A 188 -1.78 3.02 -8.90
N GLY A 189 -2.82 3.78 -9.20
CA GLY A 189 -4.15 3.24 -9.49
C GLY A 189 -4.19 2.44 -10.79
N ARG A 190 -4.93 1.31 -10.79
CA ARG A 190 -5.06 0.43 -11.96
C ARG A 190 -5.57 1.16 -13.20
N GLU A 191 -6.45 2.14 -13.05
CA GLU A 191 -6.92 2.95 -14.18
C GLU A 191 -5.79 3.67 -14.91
N VAL A 192 -4.86 4.29 -14.17
CA VAL A 192 -3.70 5.00 -14.76
C VAL A 192 -2.82 4.04 -15.55
N VAL A 193 -2.58 2.85 -14.99
CA VAL A 193 -1.77 1.79 -15.61
C VAL A 193 -2.47 1.24 -16.87
N SER A 194 -3.78 0.95 -16.78
CA SER A 194 -4.56 0.47 -17.93
C SER A 194 -4.59 1.46 -19.07
N TYR A 195 -4.81 2.75 -18.79
CA TYR A 195 -4.75 3.81 -19.81
C TYR A 195 -3.37 3.94 -20.45
N ALA A 196 -2.28 3.77 -19.67
CA ALA A 196 -0.93 3.76 -20.21
C ALA A 196 -0.65 2.52 -21.08
N ALA A 197 -1.23 1.37 -20.72
CA ALA A 197 -1.10 0.13 -21.48
C ALA A 197 -1.91 0.12 -22.80
N GLU A 198 -3.04 0.82 -22.83
CA GLU A 198 -3.91 0.91 -24.01
C GLU A 198 -3.56 2.10 -24.93
N ARG A 199 -2.77 3.06 -24.43
CA ARG A 199 -2.47 4.30 -25.15
C ARG A 199 -1.78 4.02 -26.47
N GLU A 200 -2.19 4.74 -27.51
CA GLU A 200 -1.49 4.75 -28.80
C GLU A 200 -0.08 5.33 -28.65
N LEU A 201 0.89 4.61 -29.19
CA LEU A 201 2.29 5.01 -29.14
C LEU A 201 2.55 6.14 -30.11
N VAL A 202 3.02 7.27 -29.60
CA VAL A 202 3.58 8.35 -30.42
C VAL A 202 5.10 8.25 -30.33
N PRO A 203 5.81 7.84 -31.39
CA PRO A 203 7.26 7.73 -31.41
C PRO A 203 7.91 9.09 -31.12
N ASP A 204 8.90 9.11 -30.25
CA ASP A 204 9.74 10.28 -29.95
C ASP A 204 11.22 9.89 -30.10
N ASP A 205 11.68 9.85 -31.36
CA ASP A 205 13.07 9.51 -31.69
C ASP A 205 14.06 10.58 -31.22
N GLY A 206 13.58 11.77 -30.85
CA GLY A 206 14.38 12.85 -30.26
C GLY A 206 14.71 12.68 -28.78
N ALA A 207 13.92 11.89 -28.05
CA ALA A 207 14.15 11.66 -26.64
C ALA A 207 15.31 10.68 -26.37
N PRO A 208 16.02 10.83 -25.23
CA PRO A 208 17.08 9.92 -24.83
C PRO A 208 16.52 8.52 -24.54
N LEU A 209 17.30 7.48 -24.89
CA LEU A 209 17.05 6.11 -24.48
C LEU A 209 17.68 5.87 -23.12
N LEU A 210 16.88 5.48 -22.17
CA LEU A 210 17.27 5.21 -20.79
C LEU A 210 17.13 3.70 -20.48
N MET A 211 18.06 3.18 -19.71
CA MET A 211 18.05 1.79 -19.26
C MET A 211 18.10 1.76 -17.73
N GLY A 212 17.11 1.14 -17.09
CA GLY A 212 17.07 0.86 -15.65
C GLY A 212 17.36 -0.61 -15.39
N ILE A 213 18.17 -0.91 -14.40
CA ILE A 213 18.59 -2.27 -14.03
C ILE A 213 18.27 -2.49 -12.56
N ASP A 214 17.24 -3.31 -12.26
CA ASP A 214 16.98 -3.87 -10.93
C ASP A 214 17.64 -5.25 -10.83
N ILE A 215 18.39 -5.50 -9.75
CA ILE A 215 19.23 -6.69 -9.63
C ILE A 215 18.77 -7.56 -8.48
N ALA A 216 18.29 -8.76 -8.80
CA ALA A 216 18.02 -9.81 -7.82
C ALA A 216 19.22 -10.72 -7.62
N ARG A 217 19.41 -11.20 -6.39
CA ARG A 217 20.57 -12.05 -6.06
C ARG A 217 20.31 -13.53 -6.26
N PHE A 218 19.44 -14.10 -5.46
CA PHE A 218 19.03 -15.51 -5.50
C PHE A 218 17.61 -15.61 -4.91
N GLY A 219 16.81 -16.53 -5.42
CA GLY A 219 15.44 -16.74 -4.99
C GLY A 219 14.46 -16.56 -6.13
N ASP A 220 13.24 -16.18 -5.79
CA ASP A 220 12.13 -16.03 -6.75
C ASP A 220 12.12 -14.69 -7.49
N ASP A 221 12.92 -13.71 -7.05
CA ASP A 221 13.00 -12.38 -7.65
C ASP A 221 13.82 -12.43 -8.96
N GLU A 222 13.46 -11.57 -9.92
CA GLU A 222 14.11 -11.49 -11.22
C GLU A 222 15.02 -10.26 -11.33
N THR A 223 16.17 -10.41 -11.97
CA THR A 223 16.95 -9.28 -12.47
C THR A 223 16.30 -8.77 -13.74
N VAL A 224 15.93 -7.49 -13.76
CA VAL A 224 15.21 -6.88 -14.89
C VAL A 224 15.99 -5.70 -15.45
N PHE A 225 16.12 -5.65 -16.78
CA PHE A 225 16.59 -4.50 -17.54
C PHE A 225 15.40 -3.88 -18.26
N TYR A 226 15.00 -2.69 -17.88
CA TYR A 226 13.89 -1.99 -18.48
C TYR A 226 14.35 -0.79 -19.31
N PHE A 227 13.62 -0.47 -20.39
CA PHE A 227 14.00 0.57 -21.34
C PHE A 227 12.90 1.59 -21.50
N ARG A 228 13.26 2.89 -21.52
CA ARG A 228 12.34 3.99 -21.74
C ARG A 228 12.95 5.05 -22.65
N ARG A 229 12.19 5.50 -23.66
CA ARG A 229 12.55 6.61 -24.52
C ARG A 229 11.43 7.66 -24.49
N GLY A 230 11.64 8.79 -23.81
CA GLY A 230 10.61 9.80 -23.65
C GLY A 230 9.34 9.23 -23.03
N ARG A 231 8.26 9.16 -23.83
CA ARG A 231 6.96 8.59 -23.40
C ARG A 231 6.80 7.10 -23.73
N ASP A 232 7.78 6.49 -24.37
CA ASP A 232 7.73 5.10 -24.82
C ASP A 232 8.54 4.18 -23.88
N ALA A 233 7.87 3.28 -23.20
CA ALA A 233 8.45 2.15 -22.47
C ALA A 233 7.93 0.80 -23.02
N ARG A 234 7.34 0.78 -24.21
CA ARG A 234 6.73 -0.40 -24.88
C ARG A 234 7.59 -0.98 -25.99
N SER A 235 8.21 -0.11 -26.82
CA SER A 235 8.84 -0.56 -28.09
C SER A 235 10.05 -1.45 -27.89
N ILE A 236 10.78 -1.30 -26.78
CA ILE A 236 11.91 -2.15 -26.44
C ILE A 236 11.50 -3.07 -25.30
N LYS A 237 11.44 -4.37 -25.57
CA LYS A 237 11.04 -5.35 -24.56
C LYS A 237 12.05 -5.40 -23.41
N PRO A 238 11.60 -5.49 -22.15
CA PRO A 238 12.49 -5.70 -21.02
C PRO A 238 13.21 -7.04 -21.13
N LEU A 239 14.41 -7.11 -20.56
CA LEU A 239 15.18 -8.35 -20.44
C LEU A 239 15.11 -8.82 -18.99
N ARG A 240 14.71 -10.07 -18.79
CA ARG A 240 14.49 -10.67 -17.46
C ARG A 240 15.39 -11.88 -17.29
N PHE A 241 16.02 -12.02 -16.14
CA PHE A 241 16.97 -13.10 -15.83
C PHE A 241 16.72 -13.61 -14.42
N ARG A 242 16.69 -14.93 -14.25
CA ARG A 242 16.62 -15.60 -12.93
C ARG A 242 17.93 -16.32 -12.62
N GLY A 243 18.31 -16.35 -11.35
CA GLY A 243 19.40 -17.18 -10.84
C GLY A 243 20.79 -16.85 -11.42
N LYS A 244 21.01 -15.60 -11.88
CA LYS A 244 22.30 -15.16 -12.42
C LYS A 244 23.18 -14.58 -11.32
N ASN A 245 24.47 -14.88 -11.38
CA ASN A 245 25.44 -14.20 -10.54
C ASN A 245 25.74 -12.77 -11.06
N THR A 246 26.38 -11.95 -10.24
CA THR A 246 26.66 -10.54 -10.56
C THR A 246 27.55 -10.36 -11.79
N MET A 247 28.44 -11.32 -12.07
CA MET A 247 29.34 -11.26 -13.23
C MET A 247 28.56 -11.56 -14.53
N ASP A 248 27.64 -12.54 -14.50
CA ASP A 248 26.76 -12.83 -15.63
C ASP A 248 25.82 -11.65 -15.90
N VAL A 249 25.23 -11.06 -14.85
CA VAL A 249 24.38 -9.87 -14.97
C VAL A 249 25.15 -8.72 -15.61
N ALA A 250 26.38 -8.45 -15.16
CA ALA A 250 27.22 -7.41 -15.75
C ALA A 250 27.54 -7.69 -17.23
N THR A 251 27.76 -8.95 -17.59
CA THR A 251 28.00 -9.36 -19.00
C THR A 251 26.76 -9.13 -19.86
N HIS A 252 25.57 -9.52 -19.36
CA HIS A 252 24.30 -9.26 -20.07
C HIS A 252 24.03 -7.77 -20.21
N ALA A 253 24.31 -6.98 -19.15
CA ALA A 253 24.16 -5.53 -19.18
C ALA A 253 25.11 -4.88 -20.21
N ALA A 254 26.39 -5.29 -20.23
CA ALA A 254 27.36 -4.84 -21.22
C ALA A 254 26.88 -5.13 -22.66
N THR A 255 26.38 -6.34 -22.90
CA THR A 255 25.83 -6.75 -24.21
C THR A 255 24.62 -5.89 -24.61
N ALA A 256 23.70 -5.61 -23.67
CA ALA A 256 22.55 -4.74 -23.90
C ALA A 256 22.97 -3.29 -24.20
N ILE A 257 23.93 -2.76 -23.45
CA ILE A 257 24.49 -1.41 -23.66
C ILE A 257 25.11 -1.29 -25.07
N GLU A 258 25.94 -2.26 -25.49
CA GLU A 258 26.56 -2.22 -26.81
C GLU A 258 25.54 -2.33 -27.96
N ARG A 259 24.49 -3.14 -27.77
CA ARG A 259 23.47 -3.37 -28.80
C ARG A 259 22.50 -2.18 -28.93
N LEU A 260 22.02 -1.66 -27.79
CA LEU A 260 20.94 -0.67 -27.76
C LEU A 260 21.47 0.77 -27.65
N LYS A 261 22.69 0.94 -27.15
CA LYS A 261 23.39 2.22 -26.96
C LYS A 261 22.53 3.25 -26.21
N PRO A 262 22.09 2.94 -24.97
CA PRO A 262 21.32 3.88 -24.19
C PRO A 262 22.14 5.13 -23.86
N ASP A 263 21.48 6.28 -23.81
CA ASP A 263 22.11 7.58 -23.45
C ASP A 263 22.48 7.61 -21.96
N ALA A 264 21.76 6.88 -21.11
CA ALA A 264 22.11 6.66 -19.71
C ALA A 264 21.66 5.26 -19.24
N VAL A 265 22.43 4.70 -18.27
CA VAL A 265 22.17 3.43 -17.63
C VAL A 265 22.13 3.65 -16.12
N PHE A 266 21.01 3.34 -15.51
CA PHE A 266 20.77 3.44 -14.06
C PHE A 266 20.75 2.04 -13.46
N VAL A 267 21.53 1.81 -12.42
CA VAL A 267 21.65 0.49 -11.78
C VAL A 267 21.31 0.64 -10.30
N ASP A 268 20.39 -0.18 -9.76
CA ASP A 268 20.22 -0.23 -8.32
C ASP A 268 21.47 -0.76 -7.65
N GLY A 269 22.15 0.11 -6.88
CA GLY A 269 23.36 -0.19 -6.13
C GLY A 269 23.10 -0.91 -4.80
N GLY A 270 21.82 -1.07 -4.41
CA GLY A 270 21.44 -1.72 -3.18
C GLY A 270 21.87 -3.19 -3.11
N GLY A 271 22.33 -3.63 -1.94
CA GLY A 271 22.70 -5.03 -1.70
C GLY A 271 23.79 -5.55 -2.63
N VAL A 272 23.42 -6.39 -3.62
CA VAL A 272 24.38 -7.02 -4.57
C VAL A 272 24.65 -6.19 -5.81
N GLY A 273 23.87 -5.15 -6.04
CA GLY A 273 23.98 -4.32 -7.24
C GLY A 273 25.29 -3.58 -7.36
N GLY A 274 25.91 -3.19 -6.23
CA GLY A 274 27.24 -2.56 -6.22
C GLY A 274 28.29 -3.37 -6.99
N GLY A 275 28.30 -4.70 -6.87
CA GLY A 275 29.23 -5.55 -7.61
C GLY A 275 29.04 -5.51 -9.12
N VAL A 276 27.80 -5.35 -9.60
CA VAL A 276 27.51 -5.17 -11.04
C VAL A 276 27.96 -3.79 -11.51
N VAL A 277 27.71 -2.74 -10.70
CA VAL A 277 28.16 -1.37 -10.98
C VAL A 277 29.68 -1.32 -11.12
N ASP A 278 30.41 -1.90 -10.15
CA ASP A 278 31.87 -1.94 -10.18
C ASP A 278 32.40 -2.68 -11.41
N ARG A 279 31.81 -3.85 -11.71
CA ARG A 279 32.22 -4.62 -12.88
C ARG A 279 31.96 -3.86 -14.19
N LEU A 280 30.84 -3.20 -14.35
CA LEU A 280 30.53 -2.40 -15.54
C LEU A 280 31.49 -1.21 -15.67
N LYS A 281 31.83 -0.53 -14.57
CA LYS A 281 32.83 0.55 -14.53
C LYS A 281 34.21 0.04 -14.92
N MET A 282 34.63 -1.14 -14.42
CA MET A 282 35.89 -1.78 -14.81
C MET A 282 35.94 -2.14 -16.31
N LEU A 283 34.82 -2.52 -16.90
CA LEU A 283 34.69 -2.77 -18.34
C LEU A 283 34.62 -1.49 -19.18
N GLY A 284 34.74 -0.30 -18.55
CA GLY A 284 34.73 1.00 -19.22
C GLY A 284 33.33 1.52 -19.55
N TYR A 285 32.25 0.92 -19.01
CA TYR A 285 30.91 1.43 -19.20
C TYR A 285 30.57 2.54 -18.20
N ARG A 286 29.89 3.55 -18.69
CA ARG A 286 29.41 4.63 -17.86
C ARG A 286 28.02 4.29 -17.32
N VAL A 287 27.95 3.97 -16.04
CA VAL A 287 26.69 3.65 -15.36
C VAL A 287 26.50 4.55 -14.15
N ILE A 288 25.25 4.89 -13.87
CA ILE A 288 24.83 5.72 -12.74
C ILE A 288 24.27 4.77 -11.68
N GLU A 289 24.93 4.72 -10.55
CA GLU A 289 24.46 3.97 -9.41
C GLU A 289 23.33 4.73 -8.71
N VAL A 290 22.25 4.03 -8.39
CA VAL A 290 21.10 4.57 -7.68
C VAL A 290 20.91 3.79 -6.40
N GLN A 291 20.92 4.47 -5.26
CA GLN A 291 20.70 3.87 -3.95
C GLN A 291 19.21 4.07 -3.56
N SER A 292 18.40 3.06 -3.81
CA SER A 292 16.94 3.10 -3.58
C SER A 292 16.55 3.39 -2.13
N GLY A 293 17.40 3.02 -1.17
CA GLY A 293 17.20 3.25 0.27
C GLY A 293 17.62 4.63 0.78
N GLU A 294 18.36 5.43 0.00
CA GLU A 294 18.80 6.78 0.41
C GLU A 294 17.62 7.75 0.53
N LYS A 295 17.88 8.90 1.16
CA LYS A 295 16.89 9.97 1.28
C LYS A 295 16.46 10.46 -0.10
N ALA A 296 15.15 10.72 -0.25
CA ALA A 296 14.61 11.37 -1.43
C ALA A 296 15.25 12.77 -1.65
N ARG A 297 15.24 13.25 -2.89
CA ARG A 297 15.60 14.65 -3.19
C ARG A 297 14.52 15.59 -2.68
N ASP A 298 13.24 15.23 -2.90
CA ASP A 298 12.09 15.89 -2.30
C ASP A 298 11.70 15.20 -0.99
N THR A 299 12.43 15.54 0.09
CA THR A 299 12.22 14.99 1.43
C THR A 299 10.91 15.46 2.10
N GLU A 300 10.26 16.48 1.57
CA GLU A 300 8.94 16.92 2.05
C GLU A 300 7.85 15.98 1.56
N LYS A 301 8.01 15.43 0.35
CA LYS A 301 7.01 14.58 -0.31
C LYS A 301 7.29 13.09 -0.14
N TYR A 302 8.54 12.66 -0.17
CA TYR A 302 8.94 11.25 -0.17
C TYR A 302 9.98 10.93 0.90
N LEU A 303 9.86 9.74 1.52
CA LEU A 303 10.76 9.32 2.58
C LEU A 303 12.13 8.89 2.04
N ASN A 304 12.15 8.16 0.93
CA ASN A 304 13.35 7.61 0.32
C ASN A 304 13.32 7.70 -1.21
N ARG A 305 14.47 7.42 -1.81
CA ARG A 305 14.66 7.53 -3.26
C ARG A 305 13.73 6.60 -4.05
N ARG A 306 13.49 5.39 -3.57
CA ARG A 306 12.55 4.45 -4.22
C ARG A 306 11.14 5.05 -4.31
N ALA A 307 10.62 5.59 -3.21
CA ALA A 307 9.29 6.20 -3.21
C ALA A 307 9.20 7.40 -4.16
N GLU A 308 10.27 8.21 -4.26
CA GLU A 308 10.35 9.34 -5.17
C GLU A 308 10.35 8.89 -6.64
N LEU A 309 11.19 7.91 -7.01
CA LEU A 309 11.25 7.38 -8.38
C LEU A 309 9.91 6.78 -8.83
N TRP A 310 9.26 6.06 -7.94
CA TRP A 310 7.91 5.54 -8.19
C TRP A 310 6.88 6.67 -8.34
N GLY A 311 7.03 7.77 -7.59
CA GLY A 311 6.20 8.95 -7.73
C GLY A 311 6.37 9.65 -9.08
N GLU A 312 7.62 9.81 -9.54
CA GLU A 312 7.92 10.35 -10.86
C GLU A 312 7.40 9.44 -11.98
N MET A 313 7.54 8.12 -11.84
CA MET A 313 6.97 7.13 -12.76
C MET A 313 5.45 7.21 -12.80
N ARG A 314 4.78 7.32 -11.64
CA ARG A 314 3.32 7.48 -11.55
C ARG A 314 2.85 8.72 -12.32
N ASP A 315 3.51 9.84 -12.11
CA ASP A 315 3.17 11.10 -12.77
C ASP A 315 3.45 11.01 -14.29
N TRP A 316 4.49 10.27 -14.71
CA TRP A 316 4.79 9.99 -16.11
C TRP A 316 3.76 9.06 -16.77
N LEU A 317 3.21 8.06 -16.07
CA LEU A 317 2.21 7.13 -16.61
C LEU A 317 0.94 7.83 -17.11
N ILE A 318 0.65 9.04 -16.64
CA ILE A 318 -0.46 9.86 -17.14
C ILE A 318 -0.29 10.13 -18.65
N TYR A 319 0.94 10.17 -19.17
CA TYR A 319 1.26 10.49 -20.54
C TYR A 319 2.08 9.39 -21.25
N GLY A 320 2.66 8.49 -20.49
CA GLY A 320 3.53 7.41 -20.96
C GLY A 320 2.75 6.25 -21.58
N CYS A 321 3.47 5.38 -22.28
CA CYS A 321 2.96 4.19 -22.92
C CYS A 321 3.79 2.99 -22.48
N ILE A 322 3.12 1.95 -21.96
CA ILE A 322 3.73 0.71 -21.47
C ILE A 322 3.17 -0.51 -22.21
N PRO A 323 3.82 -1.69 -22.15
CA PRO A 323 3.25 -2.92 -22.68
C PRO A 323 1.94 -3.29 -21.95
N ASN A 324 0.99 -3.86 -22.68
CA ASN A 324 -0.22 -4.44 -22.09
C ASN A 324 0.09 -5.89 -21.66
N GLU A 325 0.90 -6.01 -20.60
CA GLU A 325 1.30 -7.29 -19.99
C GLU A 325 0.75 -7.33 -18.56
N GLU A 326 -0.04 -8.34 -18.22
CA GLU A 326 -0.69 -8.45 -16.90
C GLU A 326 0.34 -8.44 -15.76
N ALA A 327 1.50 -9.11 -15.95
CA ALA A 327 2.57 -9.12 -14.95
C ALA A 327 3.08 -7.70 -14.63
N LEU A 328 3.29 -6.85 -15.64
CA LEU A 328 3.69 -5.46 -15.44
C LEU A 328 2.58 -4.64 -14.77
N ILE A 329 1.32 -4.88 -15.18
CA ILE A 329 0.16 -4.20 -14.59
C ILE A 329 0.07 -4.54 -13.09
N ASP A 330 0.25 -5.80 -12.73
CA ASP A 330 0.25 -6.25 -11.33
C ASP A 330 1.44 -5.69 -10.54
N ASP A 331 2.64 -5.64 -11.13
CA ASP A 331 3.82 -5.01 -10.53
C ASP A 331 3.57 -3.53 -10.21
N LEU A 332 3.00 -2.77 -11.16
CA LEU A 332 2.77 -1.34 -11.00
C LEU A 332 1.62 -1.02 -10.04
N THR A 333 0.62 -1.88 -9.93
CA THR A 333 -0.56 -1.68 -9.09
C THR A 333 -0.46 -2.35 -7.71
N GLY A 334 0.47 -3.29 -7.53
CA GLY A 334 0.64 -4.07 -6.31
C GLY A 334 1.13 -3.27 -5.09
N PRO A 335 2.14 -2.40 -5.24
CA PRO A 335 2.69 -1.66 -4.11
C PRO A 335 1.69 -0.69 -3.48
N GLU A 336 1.62 -0.74 -2.16
CA GLU A 336 0.86 0.21 -1.36
C GLU A 336 1.78 1.32 -0.82
N TYR A 337 1.18 2.39 -0.33
CA TYR A 337 1.91 3.45 0.33
C TYR A 337 1.31 3.78 1.70
N ALA A 338 2.15 4.26 2.60
CA ALA A 338 1.73 4.84 3.86
C ALA A 338 2.11 6.33 3.89
N VAL A 339 1.24 7.14 4.47
CA VAL A 339 1.52 8.54 4.76
C VAL A 339 1.54 8.67 6.28
N HIS A 340 2.64 9.09 6.85
CA HIS A 340 2.63 9.56 8.25
C HIS A 340 1.74 10.80 8.35
N LEU A 341 0.97 10.94 9.41
CA LEU A 341 -0.08 11.96 9.66
C LEU A 341 0.31 13.42 9.33
N LYS A 342 1.57 13.71 9.03
CA LYS A 342 2.15 14.96 8.47
C LYS A 342 3.53 14.69 7.85
N GLY A 343 3.80 13.47 7.38
CA GLY A 343 5.12 13.08 6.94
C GLY A 343 5.17 12.69 5.45
N PRO A 344 6.38 12.42 4.95
CA PRO A 344 6.59 12.03 3.58
C PRO A 344 5.96 10.68 3.26
N ILE A 345 5.66 10.47 1.99
CA ILE A 345 5.16 9.20 1.45
C ILE A 345 6.24 8.12 1.56
N ILE A 346 5.89 6.97 2.10
CA ILE A 346 6.71 5.76 2.07
C ILE A 346 6.04 4.71 1.18
N LEU A 347 6.77 4.14 0.25
CA LEU A 347 6.32 3.01 -0.54
C LEU A 347 6.48 1.71 0.25
N GLU A 348 5.54 0.79 0.10
CA GLU A 348 5.59 -0.52 0.72
C GLU A 348 6.89 -1.26 0.37
N SER A 349 7.46 -1.97 1.36
CA SER A 349 8.66 -2.77 1.16
C SER A 349 8.35 -4.07 0.41
N LYS A 350 9.32 -4.61 -0.35
CA LYS A 350 9.22 -5.92 -1.01
C LYS A 350 8.84 -7.03 0.00
N ASP A 351 9.38 -7.00 1.21
CA ASP A 351 9.05 -7.96 2.27
C ASP A 351 7.59 -7.88 2.74
N SER A 352 7.03 -6.66 2.81
CA SER A 352 5.61 -6.47 3.13
C SER A 352 4.70 -7.01 2.03
N MET A 353 5.05 -6.74 0.77
CA MET A 353 4.32 -7.28 -0.40
C MET A 353 4.31 -8.81 -0.39
N LYS A 354 5.45 -9.45 -0.13
CA LYS A 354 5.56 -10.92 -0.02
C LYS A 354 4.69 -11.47 1.10
N LYS A 355 4.60 -10.80 2.26
CA LYS A 355 3.69 -11.18 3.36
C LYS A 355 2.21 -11.10 2.97
N ARG A 356 1.84 -10.23 2.02
CA ARG A 356 0.50 -10.15 1.42
C ARG A 356 0.27 -11.15 0.29
N GLY A 357 1.26 -12.00 -0.03
CA GLY A 357 1.17 -12.99 -1.11
C GLY A 357 1.43 -12.40 -2.50
N LEU A 358 2.01 -11.21 -2.60
CA LEU A 358 2.38 -10.58 -3.86
C LEU A 358 3.84 -10.87 -4.22
N ALA A 359 4.14 -10.91 -5.51
CA ALA A 359 5.51 -10.97 -6.00
C ALA A 359 6.26 -9.64 -5.78
N SER A 360 7.57 -9.67 -5.90
CA SER A 360 8.40 -8.47 -5.96
C SER A 360 8.09 -7.69 -7.25
N PRO A 361 7.94 -6.35 -7.23
CA PRO A 361 7.62 -5.58 -8.42
C PRO A 361 8.88 -5.24 -9.22
N ASP A 362 9.57 -6.27 -9.71
CA ASP A 362 10.91 -6.14 -10.29
C ASP A 362 10.90 -5.37 -11.62
N ASP A 363 9.88 -5.56 -12.47
CA ASP A 363 9.69 -4.74 -13.69
C ASP A 363 9.38 -3.26 -13.32
N GLY A 364 8.53 -3.06 -12.32
CA GLY A 364 8.18 -1.73 -11.82
C GLY A 364 9.39 -0.99 -11.23
N ASP A 365 10.22 -1.66 -10.42
CA ASP A 365 11.44 -1.08 -9.84
C ASP A 365 12.45 -0.75 -10.95
N ALA A 366 12.66 -1.63 -11.95
CA ALA A 366 13.57 -1.38 -13.07
C ALA A 366 13.09 -0.21 -13.96
N LEU A 367 11.80 -0.09 -14.22
CA LEU A 367 11.23 1.06 -14.94
C LEU A 367 11.39 2.35 -14.13
N ALA A 368 11.13 2.32 -12.81
CA ALA A 368 11.27 3.46 -11.93
C ALA A 368 12.70 4.03 -11.91
N LEU A 369 13.73 3.18 -12.00
CA LEU A 369 15.12 3.62 -12.08
C LEU A 369 15.40 4.54 -13.28
N THR A 370 14.65 4.44 -14.38
CA THR A 370 14.80 5.33 -15.54
C THR A 370 14.45 6.80 -15.27
N PHE A 371 13.90 7.09 -14.08
CA PHE A 371 13.57 8.45 -13.62
C PHE A 371 14.61 9.01 -12.63
N ALA A 372 15.73 8.30 -12.40
CA ALA A 372 16.68 8.69 -11.37
C ALA A 372 17.34 10.06 -11.62
N GLU A 373 17.58 10.42 -12.86
CA GLU A 373 18.13 11.72 -13.24
C GLU A 373 17.56 12.24 -14.57
N PRO A 374 17.43 13.55 -14.73
CA PRO A 374 17.12 14.13 -16.04
C PRO A 374 18.31 13.92 -16.98
N VAL A 375 18.04 13.35 -18.16
CA VAL A 375 19.05 13.08 -19.18
C VAL A 375 18.67 13.79 -20.47
N SER A 376 19.64 14.49 -21.05
CA SER A 376 19.54 14.99 -22.42
C SER A 376 20.19 14.00 -23.40
N ARG A 377 19.66 13.93 -24.62
CA ARG A 377 20.22 13.05 -25.65
C ARG A 377 21.70 13.40 -25.87
N MET A 378 22.54 12.35 -25.93
CA MET A 378 23.94 12.50 -26.23
C MET A 378 24.13 12.89 -27.70
N ASP A 379 24.76 14.04 -27.97
CA ASP A 379 25.06 14.41 -29.33
C ASP A 379 26.10 13.49 -29.98
N ALA A 380 26.08 13.38 -31.32
CA ALA A 380 26.99 12.48 -32.05
C ALA A 380 28.47 12.87 -31.86
N ALA A 381 28.79 14.12 -31.53
CA ALA A 381 30.15 14.58 -31.29
C ALA A 381 30.66 14.09 -29.94
N THR A 382 29.84 14.20 -28.91
CA THR A 382 30.10 13.68 -27.54
C THR A 382 30.24 12.16 -27.55
N ALA A 383 29.36 11.44 -28.27
CA ALA A 383 29.46 9.99 -28.43
C ALA A 383 30.76 9.56 -29.13
N ARG A 384 31.21 10.27 -30.17
CA ARG A 384 32.50 10.01 -30.86
C ARG A 384 33.69 10.27 -29.95
N ARG A 385 33.64 11.33 -29.13
CA ARG A 385 34.69 11.66 -28.18
C ARG A 385 34.84 10.60 -27.09
N MET A 386 33.72 10.08 -26.59
CA MET A 386 33.71 8.99 -25.60
C MET A 386 34.25 7.68 -26.18
N ASN A 387 33.89 7.31 -27.43
CA ASN A 387 34.43 6.12 -28.09
C ASN A 387 35.94 6.24 -28.35
N ARG A 388 36.46 7.44 -28.64
CA ARG A 388 37.94 7.64 -28.73
C ARG A 388 38.65 7.46 -27.39
N MET A 389 38.05 7.89 -26.29
CA MET A 389 38.62 7.67 -24.95
C MET A 389 38.61 6.19 -24.57
N ARG A 390 37.60 5.40 -24.97
CA ARG A 390 37.57 3.96 -24.79
C ARG A 390 38.70 3.24 -25.54
N GLY A 391 38.98 3.61 -26.77
CA GLY A 391 40.06 3.04 -27.57
C GLY A 391 41.43 3.30 -26.96
N SER A 392 41.64 4.42 -26.27
CA SER A 392 42.97 4.74 -25.66
C SER A 392 43.20 4.03 -24.32
N VAL A 393 42.15 3.52 -23.66
CA VAL A 393 42.27 2.77 -22.39
C VAL A 393 42.49 1.27 -22.67
N ALA A 394 42.09 0.75 -23.84
CA ALA A 394 42.26 -0.64 -24.23
C ALA A 394 43.65 -0.97 -24.74
N ASP A 395 44.46 0.04 -25.10
CA ASP A 395 45.83 -0.14 -25.65
C ASP A 395 46.97 -0.01 -24.61
N SER A 396 46.67 0.07 -23.32
CA SER A 396 47.73 -0.08 -22.29
C SER A 396 47.87 -1.56 -21.92
N GLU A 397 48.52 -2.34 -22.76
CA GLU A 397 49.15 -3.61 -22.36
C GLU A 397 50.20 -3.29 -21.29
N TYR A 398 49.81 -3.37 -20.04
CA TYR A 398 50.75 -3.45 -18.92
C TYR A 398 51.20 -4.94 -18.84
N ASP A 399 52.33 -5.25 -19.47
CA ASP A 399 52.96 -6.55 -19.35
C ASP A 399 53.62 -6.67 -17.98
N ILE A 400 52.95 -7.36 -17.06
CA ILE A 400 53.45 -7.62 -15.69
C ILE A 400 54.66 -8.58 -15.69
N PHE A 401 55.08 -9.16 -16.80
CA PHE A 401 56.20 -10.08 -16.94
C PHE A 401 57.42 -9.51 -17.69
N ALA A 402 57.40 -8.23 -18.06
CA ALA A 402 58.51 -7.59 -18.76
C ALA A 402 59.63 -7.07 -17.85
N SER A 403 59.71 -7.49 -16.58
CA SER A 403 60.79 -7.17 -15.68
C SER A 403 61.29 -8.41 -14.94
N THR A 404 62.16 -9.18 -15.63
CA THR A 404 63.18 -10.04 -15.05
C THR A 404 64.50 -9.77 -15.75
#